data_3102e938ad544dfcda0a5e785645abd8
#
_entry.id   3102e938ad544dfcda0a5e785645abd8
#
_cell.length_a   1.000
_cell.length_b   1.000
_cell.length_c   1.000
_cell.angle_alpha   90.00
_cell.angle_beta   90.00
_cell.angle_gamma   90.00
#
_symmetry.space_group_name_H-M   'P 1'
#
loop_
_entity.id
_entity.type
_entity.pdbx_description
1 polymer ?
#
loop_
_entity_poly.entity_id
_entity_poly.type
_entity_poly.pdbx_seq_one_letter_code
_entity_poly.pdbx_strand_id
1 'polypeptide(L)'
;MGFYDEVDINQDKLTRHTEKLFMLRYRNTLDGKDVIVDDSVESIPMIVEKHTNPLNENKHDLKVTFLNSHGENLHLGNKLTFDDKDYLAVTRPSSNGIYSQYRVLPLVDDITFEVDTPIETKCVLAIKGEYEESSFINDGSVFEDKNLRAILIQFNEETDKLTLFDDVYVNAKHYRLVKIDDATYKRYDENFGVIQLVAVAVEDDTIMIDGEKVKGVMMSARVKDKILNSLSKEIVCNHDIVKRGDYINYTLGDKEETYLVINRPTRMDGYDLSLSYRCERSFNLRNEDGDIVKIPFYYENNALRIDRVTDTNHYKLPDSAYQLVVQTNPLTKTLRKDKRIIIDDNVYVVNGVDPLQDRLTVVSIDLTQKLPTDNFETGIANDTFDNLSHVEQNSTYKIVEKYDTGNLYINEVNEYSLVGEDGTVISNVTWTVDKAWINFTQDGTKCTLEFNNVEYTNEKFVLIANDGTNEYTLELYTRYE
;
A
#
# COMPACT_ATOMS: atom_id res chain seq x y z
N MET A 1 -74.48 10.79 19.46
CA MET A 1 -73.22 11.30 18.87
C MET A 1 -72.35 11.67 20.02
N GLY A 2 -71.24 10.97 20.21
CA GLY A 2 -70.30 11.25 21.28
C GLY A 2 -69.32 12.43 20.92
N PHE A 3 -68.78 13.05 21.92
CA PHE A 3 -67.85 14.17 21.78
C PHE A 3 -66.66 13.86 20.78
N TYR A 4 -66.31 12.60 20.66
CA TYR A 4 -65.30 12.12 19.72
C TYR A 4 -65.73 12.22 18.24
N ASP A 5 -67.01 11.98 17.92
CA ASP A 5 -67.54 12.09 16.55
C ASP A 5 -67.56 13.54 16.05
N GLU A 6 -67.73 14.54 16.93
CA GLU A 6 -67.67 15.95 16.57
C GLU A 6 -66.23 16.45 16.34
N VAL A 7 -65.23 15.90 17.07
CA VAL A 7 -63.80 16.22 16.88
C VAL A 7 -63.36 15.69 15.54
N ASP A 8 -63.71 14.45 15.19
CA ASP A 8 -63.29 13.84 13.89
C ASP A 8 -63.92 14.60 12.70
N ILE A 9 -65.20 15.00 12.78
CA ILE A 9 -65.86 15.79 11.73
C ILE A 9 -65.22 17.16 11.54
N ASN A 10 -64.73 17.81 12.60
CA ASN A 10 -64.06 19.08 12.51
C ASN A 10 -62.62 18.94 11.97
N GLN A 11 -61.97 17.87 12.30
CA GLN A 11 -60.63 17.54 11.78
C GLN A 11 -60.67 17.27 10.28
N ASP A 12 -61.62 16.50 9.80
CA ASP A 12 -61.87 16.25 8.37
C ASP A 12 -62.16 17.55 7.59
N LYS A 13 -62.97 18.44 8.15
CA LYS A 13 -63.25 19.74 7.52
C LYS A 13 -61.99 20.62 7.43
N LEU A 14 -61.19 20.64 8.48
CA LEU A 14 -59.93 21.40 8.51
C LEU A 14 -58.94 20.84 7.47
N THR A 15 -58.80 19.52 7.40
CA THR A 15 -57.94 18.87 6.41
C THR A 15 -58.37 19.21 5.00
N ARG A 16 -59.64 19.05 4.63
CA ARG A 16 -60.16 19.44 3.30
C ARG A 16 -59.99 20.92 2.98
N HIS A 17 -60.13 21.79 3.97
CA HIS A 17 -59.93 23.22 3.78
C HIS A 17 -58.44 23.53 3.51
N THR A 18 -57.53 22.91 4.24
CA THR A 18 -56.09 23.09 4.08
C THR A 18 -55.59 22.51 2.74
N GLU A 19 -56.09 21.35 2.32
CA GLU A 19 -55.83 20.78 0.99
C GLU A 19 -56.27 21.76 -0.14
N LYS A 20 -57.46 22.35 -0.01
CA LYS A 20 -57.97 23.36 -0.97
C LYS A 20 -57.05 24.57 -1.03
N LEU A 21 -56.60 25.05 0.11
CA LEU A 21 -55.66 26.21 0.17
C LEU A 21 -54.32 25.88 -0.45
N PHE A 22 -53.80 24.66 -0.20
CA PHE A 22 -52.57 24.18 -0.83
C PHE A 22 -52.75 24.12 -2.34
N MET A 23 -53.80 23.49 -2.86
CA MET A 23 -54.06 23.39 -4.30
C MET A 23 -54.32 24.77 -4.96
N LEU A 24 -54.91 25.70 -4.23
CA LEU A 24 -55.06 27.05 -4.71
C LEU A 24 -53.73 27.78 -4.81
N ARG A 25 -52.86 27.62 -3.84
CA ARG A 25 -51.48 28.14 -3.85
C ARG A 25 -50.68 27.54 -4.98
N TYR A 26 -50.70 26.23 -5.10
CA TYR A 26 -50.04 25.45 -6.16
C TYR A 26 -50.40 26.01 -7.55
N ARG A 27 -51.66 26.24 -7.82
CA ARG A 27 -52.15 26.74 -9.14
C ARG A 27 -51.87 28.19 -9.42
N ASN A 28 -51.74 29.00 -8.39
CA ASN A 28 -51.67 30.48 -8.51
C ASN A 28 -50.26 31.06 -8.26
N THR A 29 -49.24 30.21 -7.96
CA THR A 29 -47.89 30.65 -7.73
C THR A 29 -46.92 30.05 -8.76
N LEU A 30 -45.82 30.75 -9.00
CA LEU A 30 -44.70 30.24 -9.83
C LEU A 30 -43.97 29.09 -9.14
N ASP A 31 -44.18 28.93 -7.85
CA ASP A 31 -43.54 27.89 -7.01
C ASP A 31 -44.30 26.52 -7.11
N GLY A 32 -45.52 26.51 -7.68
CA GLY A 32 -46.24 25.27 -7.94
C GLY A 32 -45.66 24.51 -9.12
N LYS A 33 -45.26 23.27 -8.90
CA LYS A 33 -44.60 22.40 -9.89
C LYS A 33 -45.24 21.00 -9.89
N ASP A 34 -45.32 20.41 -11.08
CA ASP A 34 -45.58 19.01 -11.26
C ASP A 34 -44.25 18.26 -11.15
N VAL A 35 -44.08 17.47 -10.11
CA VAL A 35 -42.82 16.80 -9.78
C VAL A 35 -42.94 15.32 -10.07
N ILE A 36 -42.01 14.79 -10.86
CA ILE A 36 -41.84 13.37 -11.09
C ILE A 36 -40.93 12.80 -10.00
N VAL A 37 -41.28 11.70 -9.40
CA VAL A 37 -40.53 11.04 -8.31
C VAL A 37 -39.99 9.71 -8.80
N ASP A 38 -38.70 9.48 -8.67
CA ASP A 38 -38.00 8.23 -9.04
C ASP A 38 -38.40 7.71 -10.44
N ASP A 39 -38.43 8.61 -11.42
CA ASP A 39 -38.79 8.32 -12.82
C ASP A 39 -40.20 7.73 -13.01
N SER A 40 -41.12 7.97 -12.06
CA SER A 40 -42.48 7.52 -12.16
C SER A 40 -43.21 8.20 -13.35
N VAL A 41 -44.27 7.52 -13.85
CA VAL A 41 -45.08 8.08 -14.94
C VAL A 41 -46.02 9.19 -14.41
N GLU A 42 -46.37 9.15 -13.14
CA GLU A 42 -47.28 10.10 -12.50
C GLU A 42 -46.53 11.21 -11.81
N SER A 43 -46.94 12.46 -12.04
CA SER A 43 -46.42 13.62 -11.33
C SER A 43 -47.24 13.95 -10.10
N ILE A 44 -46.55 14.49 -9.10
CA ILE A 44 -47.18 14.95 -7.83
C ILE A 44 -47.15 16.48 -7.79
N PRO A 45 -48.28 17.14 -7.50
CA PRO A 45 -48.33 18.60 -7.34
C PRO A 45 -47.58 19.00 -6.06
N MET A 46 -46.54 19.80 -6.21
CA MET A 46 -45.67 20.28 -5.12
C MET A 46 -45.47 21.77 -5.17
N ILE A 47 -45.15 22.38 -4.04
CA ILE A 47 -44.69 23.78 -3.94
C ILE A 47 -43.22 23.76 -3.65
N VAL A 48 -42.43 24.39 -4.54
CA VAL A 48 -40.97 24.40 -4.49
C VAL A 48 -40.49 25.83 -4.16
N GLU A 49 -39.85 25.98 -3.02
CA GLU A 49 -39.38 27.27 -2.52
C GLU A 49 -37.90 27.23 -2.24
N LYS A 50 -37.21 28.37 -2.31
CA LYS A 50 -35.84 28.48 -1.83
C LYS A 50 -35.79 28.17 -0.34
N HIS A 51 -34.86 27.30 0.05
CA HIS A 51 -34.60 27.05 1.46
C HIS A 51 -33.81 28.23 2.04
N THR A 52 -34.44 29.03 2.86
CA THR A 52 -33.78 30.12 3.59
C THR A 52 -33.33 29.58 4.95
N ASN A 53 -32.10 29.07 5.05
CA ASN A 53 -31.46 28.87 6.32
C ASN A 53 -30.57 30.07 6.63
N PRO A 54 -30.82 30.82 7.73
CA PRO A 54 -30.02 32.03 8.05
C PRO A 54 -28.56 31.69 8.43
N LEU A 55 -28.21 30.40 8.64
CA LEU A 55 -26.87 29.94 9.03
C LEU A 55 -26.05 29.39 7.88
N ASN A 56 -26.65 29.01 6.75
CA ASN A 56 -25.96 28.46 5.58
C ASN A 56 -26.54 29.00 4.31
N GLU A 57 -25.84 29.96 3.68
CA GLU A 57 -26.21 30.54 2.37
C GLU A 57 -25.93 29.57 1.19
N ASN A 58 -26.33 28.33 1.27
CA ASN A 58 -26.28 27.46 0.10
C ASN A 58 -27.37 27.89 -0.88
N LYS A 59 -26.96 28.61 -1.92
CA LYS A 59 -27.84 29.24 -2.93
C LYS A 59 -28.68 28.26 -3.74
N HIS A 60 -28.44 26.94 -3.58
CA HIS A 60 -29.05 25.89 -4.39
C HIS A 60 -30.03 24.99 -3.62
N ASP A 61 -30.16 25.18 -2.32
CA ASP A 61 -31.08 24.41 -1.51
C ASP A 61 -32.53 24.82 -1.78
N LEU A 62 -33.37 23.82 -2.04
CA LEU A 62 -34.80 24.03 -2.19
C LEU A 62 -35.57 23.29 -1.10
N LYS A 63 -36.68 23.86 -0.69
CA LYS A 63 -37.67 23.23 0.16
C LYS A 63 -38.87 22.83 -0.70
N VAL A 64 -39.22 21.59 -0.66
CA VAL A 64 -40.38 21.06 -1.37
C VAL A 64 -41.50 20.71 -0.37
N THR A 65 -42.70 21.18 -0.64
CA THR A 65 -43.88 20.91 0.18
C THR A 65 -44.94 20.20 -0.66
N PHE A 66 -45.54 19.14 -0.12
CA PHE A 66 -46.57 18.34 -0.80
C PHE A 66 -47.62 17.88 0.20
N LEU A 67 -48.82 17.52 -0.30
CA LEU A 67 -49.88 16.95 0.50
C LEU A 67 -49.58 15.48 0.84
N ASN A 68 -49.82 15.08 2.10
CA ASN A 68 -49.61 13.71 2.53
C ASN A 68 -50.49 12.71 1.76
N SER A 69 -51.69 13.13 1.34
CA SER A 69 -52.60 12.32 0.49
C SER A 69 -52.01 12.01 -0.90
N HIS A 70 -50.99 12.74 -1.37
CA HIS A 70 -50.34 12.53 -2.66
C HIS A 70 -48.92 11.97 -2.53
N GLY A 71 -48.41 11.87 -1.31
CA GLY A 71 -47.01 11.55 -1.07
C GLY A 71 -46.79 10.39 -0.09
N GLU A 72 -47.66 9.41 -0.04
CA GLU A 72 -47.57 8.26 0.90
C GLU A 72 -46.25 7.48 0.74
N ASN A 73 -45.67 7.49 -0.47
CA ASN A 73 -44.43 6.76 -0.79
C ASN A 73 -43.19 7.68 -0.87
N LEU A 74 -43.29 8.92 -0.40
CA LEU A 74 -42.18 9.85 -0.48
C LEU A 74 -41.26 9.71 0.74
N HIS A 75 -39.97 9.52 0.48
CA HIS A 75 -38.97 9.26 1.51
C HIS A 75 -37.62 9.96 1.24
N LEU A 76 -36.74 9.90 2.18
CA LEU A 76 -35.33 10.31 2.03
C LEU A 76 -34.71 9.54 0.87
N GLY A 77 -33.99 10.25 0.02
CA GLY A 77 -33.29 9.65 -1.13
C GLY A 77 -34.08 9.61 -2.42
N ASN A 78 -35.39 10.04 -2.42
CA ASN A 78 -36.07 10.15 -3.70
C ASN A 78 -35.37 11.13 -4.65
N LYS A 79 -35.31 10.75 -5.92
CA LYS A 79 -35.01 11.66 -7.02
C LYS A 79 -36.28 12.40 -7.43
N LEU A 80 -36.20 13.72 -7.44
CA LEU A 80 -37.32 14.59 -7.83
C LEU A 80 -36.94 15.34 -9.11
N THR A 81 -37.78 15.21 -10.15
CA THR A 81 -37.54 15.88 -11.43
C THR A 81 -38.60 16.95 -11.68
N PHE A 82 -38.22 18.19 -11.84
CA PHE A 82 -39.05 19.32 -12.21
C PHE A 82 -38.24 20.39 -12.94
N ASP A 83 -38.88 21.18 -13.79
CA ASP A 83 -38.23 22.21 -14.63
C ASP A 83 -36.99 21.65 -15.40
N ASP A 84 -37.09 20.39 -15.89
CA ASP A 84 -36.04 19.66 -16.61
C ASP A 84 -34.74 19.46 -15.80
N LYS A 85 -34.83 19.43 -14.48
CA LYS A 85 -33.70 19.21 -13.57
C LYS A 85 -34.02 18.16 -12.52
N ASP A 86 -32.98 17.43 -12.15
CA ASP A 86 -33.05 16.41 -11.13
C ASP A 86 -32.57 16.94 -9.78
N TYR A 87 -33.20 16.51 -8.71
CA TYR A 87 -32.90 16.87 -7.34
C TYR A 87 -32.93 15.63 -6.45
N LEU A 88 -32.13 15.60 -5.40
CA LEU A 88 -32.08 14.55 -4.40
C LEU A 88 -32.73 15.01 -3.10
N ALA A 89 -33.69 14.28 -2.57
CA ALA A 89 -34.28 14.52 -1.26
C ALA A 89 -33.29 14.12 -0.15
N VAL A 90 -32.72 15.11 0.55
CA VAL A 90 -31.64 14.91 1.53
C VAL A 90 -32.08 14.97 2.98
N THR A 91 -33.35 15.22 3.24
CA THR A 91 -33.92 15.16 4.59
C THR A 91 -35.14 14.23 4.63
N ARG A 92 -35.41 13.65 5.79
CA ARG A 92 -36.71 12.95 6.01
C ARG A 92 -37.84 13.94 5.90
N PRO A 93 -39.01 13.50 5.41
CA PRO A 93 -40.18 14.38 5.36
C PRO A 93 -40.57 14.81 6.78
N SER A 94 -40.67 16.12 6.93
CA SER A 94 -41.25 16.72 8.14
C SER A 94 -42.71 16.95 7.93
N SER A 95 -43.58 16.24 8.65
CA SER A 95 -45.02 16.26 8.46
C SER A 95 -45.70 17.02 9.59
N ASN A 96 -46.76 17.80 9.24
CA ASN A 96 -47.70 18.36 10.19
C ASN A 96 -49.07 17.63 10.20
N GLY A 97 -49.11 16.43 9.59
CA GLY A 97 -50.29 15.62 9.47
C GLY A 97 -51.11 15.84 8.18
N ILE A 98 -50.99 17.01 7.50
CA ILE A 98 -51.73 17.35 6.28
C ILE A 98 -50.76 17.48 5.10
N TYR A 99 -49.62 18.12 5.30
CA TYR A 99 -48.58 18.23 4.31
C TYR A 99 -47.20 17.90 4.93
N SER A 100 -46.32 17.44 4.08
CA SER A 100 -44.93 17.17 4.42
C SER A 100 -43.98 18.05 3.64
N GLN A 101 -42.76 18.20 4.16
CA GLN A 101 -41.71 19.04 3.58
C GLN A 101 -40.39 18.27 3.51
N TYR A 102 -39.69 18.47 2.41
CA TYR A 102 -38.29 18.01 2.21
C TYR A 102 -37.35 19.19 2.01
N ARG A 103 -36.08 18.92 2.29
CA ARG A 103 -34.96 19.65 1.69
C ARG A 103 -34.42 18.86 0.52
N VAL A 104 -34.21 19.50 -0.61
CA VAL A 104 -33.69 18.86 -1.82
C VAL A 104 -32.50 19.61 -2.37
N LEU A 105 -31.57 18.89 -2.96
CA LEU A 105 -30.35 19.41 -3.58
C LEU A 105 -30.32 19.05 -5.06
N PRO A 106 -29.79 19.92 -5.94
CA PRO A 106 -29.71 19.62 -7.35
C PRO A 106 -28.69 18.50 -7.61
N LEU A 107 -29.10 17.51 -8.42
CA LEU A 107 -28.23 16.47 -8.97
C LEU A 107 -27.62 17.00 -10.27
N VAL A 108 -26.46 17.64 -10.18
CA VAL A 108 -25.88 18.40 -11.30
C VAL A 108 -24.72 17.65 -11.96
N ASP A 109 -23.98 16.86 -11.17
CA ASP A 109 -22.75 16.24 -11.60
C ASP A 109 -22.99 14.77 -11.99
N ASP A 110 -22.48 14.36 -13.15
CA ASP A 110 -22.44 12.97 -13.55
C ASP A 110 -21.30 12.26 -12.83
N ILE A 111 -21.59 11.07 -12.29
CA ILE A 111 -20.65 10.26 -11.56
C ILE A 111 -20.66 8.82 -12.10
N THR A 112 -19.46 8.26 -12.30
CA THR A 112 -19.25 6.88 -12.70
C THR A 112 -18.36 6.20 -11.67
N PHE A 113 -18.79 5.07 -11.13
CA PHE A 113 -18.00 4.21 -10.25
C PHE A 113 -17.45 3.05 -11.08
N GLU A 114 -16.13 2.85 -11.04
CA GLU A 114 -15.46 1.69 -11.65
C GLU A 114 -15.48 0.50 -10.68
N VAL A 115 -16.57 -0.22 -10.70
CA VAL A 115 -16.74 -1.52 -10.05
C VAL A 115 -16.89 -2.60 -11.12
N ASP A 116 -17.06 -3.87 -10.74
CA ASP A 116 -17.19 -5.00 -11.69
C ASP A 116 -18.21 -4.72 -12.82
N THR A 117 -19.29 -4.06 -12.50
CA THR A 117 -20.24 -3.49 -13.46
C THR A 117 -20.29 -1.99 -13.21
N PRO A 118 -19.81 -1.13 -14.13
CA PRO A 118 -19.78 0.30 -13.92
C PRO A 118 -21.15 0.87 -13.57
N ILE A 119 -21.21 1.70 -12.53
CA ILE A 119 -22.44 2.35 -12.07
C ILE A 119 -22.37 3.81 -12.50
N GLU A 120 -23.30 4.21 -13.37
CA GLU A 120 -23.45 5.60 -13.82
C GLU A 120 -24.69 6.20 -13.16
N THR A 121 -24.51 7.32 -12.48
CA THR A 121 -25.61 8.03 -11.81
C THR A 121 -25.30 9.52 -11.72
N LYS A 122 -26.20 10.27 -11.14
CA LYS A 122 -25.97 11.68 -10.82
C LYS A 122 -25.72 11.88 -9.33
N CYS A 123 -24.92 12.88 -9.00
CA CYS A 123 -24.58 13.18 -7.61
C CYS A 123 -24.71 14.66 -7.29
N VAL A 124 -24.69 14.95 -5.99
CA VAL A 124 -24.42 16.27 -5.44
C VAL A 124 -22.96 16.30 -5.02
N LEU A 125 -22.15 17.11 -5.66
CA LEU A 125 -20.74 17.31 -5.29
C LEU A 125 -20.63 18.52 -4.37
N ALA A 126 -20.18 18.31 -3.13
CA ALA A 126 -19.96 19.36 -2.16
C ALA A 126 -18.47 19.65 -1.97
N ILE A 127 -18.12 20.93 -1.83
CA ILE A 127 -16.79 21.36 -1.42
C ILE A 127 -16.71 21.31 0.10
N LYS A 128 -15.56 20.88 0.66
CA LYS A 128 -15.28 20.90 2.10
C LYS A 128 -15.66 22.28 2.67
N GLY A 129 -16.56 22.33 3.64
CA GLY A 129 -17.04 23.55 4.30
C GLY A 129 -18.43 24.04 3.88
N GLU A 130 -19.01 23.55 2.78
CA GLU A 130 -20.39 23.89 2.40
C GLU A 130 -21.44 23.06 3.17
N TYR A 131 -21.05 21.90 3.69
CA TYR A 131 -21.87 21.02 4.52
C TYR A 131 -21.19 20.81 5.87
N GLU A 132 -21.38 21.74 6.79
CA GLU A 132 -20.79 21.75 8.13
C GLU A 132 -21.38 20.76 9.13
N GLU A 133 -22.30 19.90 8.76
CA GLU A 133 -22.55 18.70 9.56
C GLU A 133 -21.42 17.67 9.40
N SER A 134 -20.29 18.13 8.99
CA SER A 134 -19.03 17.44 8.75
C SER A 134 -18.21 17.23 10.04
N SER A 135 -18.78 16.68 11.11
CA SER A 135 -18.05 15.78 12.00
C SER A 135 -17.28 14.70 11.18
N PHE A 136 -17.68 14.51 9.96
CA PHE A 136 -17.22 13.53 8.99
C PHE A 136 -15.78 13.76 8.51
N ILE A 137 -15.36 15.00 8.34
CA ILE A 137 -14.02 15.36 7.84
C ILE A 137 -13.09 15.75 8.99
N ASN A 138 -13.65 16.12 10.16
CA ASN A 138 -12.90 16.61 11.32
C ASN A 138 -12.54 15.53 12.34
N ASP A 139 -12.91 14.29 12.13
CA ASP A 139 -12.77 13.21 13.12
C ASP A 139 -11.36 12.58 13.13
N GLY A 140 -10.31 13.41 13.05
CA GLY A 140 -8.93 12.94 13.11
C GLY A 140 -8.56 12.02 11.95
N SER A 141 -9.34 12.03 10.87
CA SER A 141 -9.09 11.18 9.72
C SER A 141 -7.75 11.53 9.08
N VAL A 142 -7.07 10.52 8.62
CA VAL A 142 -5.79 10.61 7.89
C VAL A 142 -5.85 11.55 6.69
N PHE A 143 -7.07 11.83 6.20
CA PHE A 143 -7.36 12.60 5.00
C PHE A 143 -7.67 14.08 5.28
N GLU A 144 -6.79 14.82 5.93
CA GLU A 144 -6.95 16.28 6.10
C GLU A 144 -6.65 17.11 4.83
N ASP A 145 -6.55 16.48 3.67
CA ASP A 145 -6.07 17.14 2.47
C ASP A 145 -7.16 17.97 1.78
N LYS A 146 -6.73 19.06 1.11
CA LYS A 146 -7.58 20.02 0.36
C LYS A 146 -8.28 19.40 -0.85
N ASN A 147 -7.94 18.15 -1.20
CA ASN A 147 -8.46 17.44 -2.37
C ASN A 147 -9.64 16.53 -2.07
N LEU A 148 -10.17 16.55 -0.85
CA LEU A 148 -11.35 15.77 -0.48
C LEU A 148 -12.62 16.38 -1.06
N ARG A 149 -13.53 15.49 -1.49
CA ARG A 149 -14.89 15.84 -1.93
C ARG A 149 -15.90 15.00 -1.16
N ALA A 150 -16.94 15.65 -0.67
CA ALA A 150 -18.14 14.96 -0.20
C ALA A 150 -19.10 14.82 -1.37
N ILE A 151 -19.61 13.60 -1.55
CA ILE A 151 -20.49 13.22 -2.65
C ILE A 151 -21.74 12.63 -2.01
N LEU A 152 -22.92 13.16 -2.37
CA LEU A 152 -24.20 12.59 -1.98
C LEU A 152 -24.84 11.93 -3.19
N ILE A 153 -25.25 10.68 -3.03
CA ILE A 153 -25.94 9.89 -4.05
C ILE A 153 -27.19 9.22 -3.47
N GLN A 154 -28.10 8.84 -4.35
CA GLN A 154 -29.21 7.99 -3.98
C GLN A 154 -28.73 6.61 -3.57
N PHE A 155 -29.22 6.08 -2.46
CA PHE A 155 -29.03 4.69 -2.08
C PHE A 155 -29.98 3.79 -2.85
N ASN A 156 -29.48 2.75 -3.49
CA ASN A 156 -30.22 1.70 -4.18
C ASN A 156 -29.38 0.41 -4.21
N GLU A 157 -29.91 -0.67 -4.78
CA GLU A 157 -29.23 -1.96 -4.88
C GLU A 157 -27.87 -1.91 -5.63
N GLU A 158 -27.69 -0.94 -6.53
CA GLU A 158 -26.43 -0.77 -7.26
C GLU A 158 -25.39 -0.05 -6.40
N THR A 159 -25.79 1.07 -5.78
CA THR A 159 -24.91 1.87 -4.94
C THR A 159 -24.55 1.21 -3.60
N ASP A 160 -25.32 0.19 -3.16
CA ASP A 160 -24.99 -0.64 -1.99
C ASP A 160 -23.76 -1.55 -2.22
N LYS A 161 -23.35 -1.74 -3.48
CA LYS A 161 -22.17 -2.56 -3.84
C LYS A 161 -20.85 -1.78 -3.72
N LEU A 162 -20.92 -0.47 -3.51
CA LEU A 162 -19.72 0.37 -3.40
C LEU A 162 -18.89 -0.03 -2.18
N THR A 163 -17.58 -0.07 -2.40
CA THR A 163 -16.59 -0.40 -1.36
C THR A 163 -15.53 0.68 -1.23
N LEU A 164 -14.81 0.67 -0.11
CA LEU A 164 -13.68 1.57 0.08
C LEU A 164 -12.63 1.31 -1.01
N PHE A 165 -12.04 2.40 -1.46
CA PHE A 165 -11.03 2.47 -2.51
C PHE A 165 -11.50 2.10 -3.92
N ASP A 166 -12.81 2.08 -4.17
CA ASP A 166 -13.34 2.07 -5.53
C ASP A 166 -12.98 3.37 -6.24
N ASP A 167 -12.61 3.25 -7.51
CA ASP A 167 -12.31 4.39 -8.36
C ASP A 167 -13.62 5.05 -8.83
N VAL A 168 -13.62 6.39 -8.82
CA VAL A 168 -14.79 7.23 -9.08
C VAL A 168 -14.42 8.35 -10.02
N TYR A 169 -15.19 8.55 -11.07
CA TYR A 169 -15.04 9.66 -11.99
C TYR A 169 -16.20 10.64 -11.83
N VAL A 170 -15.90 11.88 -11.48
CA VAL A 170 -16.87 12.97 -11.42
C VAL A 170 -16.46 14.04 -12.43
N ASN A 171 -17.30 14.28 -13.44
CA ASN A 171 -16.99 15.24 -14.52
C ASN A 171 -15.60 15.01 -15.13
N ALA A 172 -15.28 13.74 -15.43
CA ALA A 172 -13.99 13.28 -15.97
C ALA A 172 -12.76 13.52 -15.05
N LYS A 173 -12.96 13.83 -13.79
CA LYS A 173 -11.87 13.85 -12.78
C LYS A 173 -11.88 12.58 -11.97
N HIS A 174 -10.70 12.01 -11.79
CA HIS A 174 -10.50 10.77 -11.08
C HIS A 174 -10.40 11.01 -9.56
N TYR A 175 -11.19 10.24 -8.81
CA TYR A 175 -11.20 10.21 -7.35
C TYR A 175 -11.22 8.76 -6.88
N ARG A 176 -10.91 8.54 -5.61
CA ARG A 176 -10.97 7.23 -4.96
C ARG A 176 -11.74 7.35 -3.66
N LEU A 177 -12.68 6.43 -3.40
CA LEU A 177 -13.50 6.44 -2.20
C LEU A 177 -12.64 6.14 -0.97
N VAL A 178 -12.70 7.00 0.04
CA VAL A 178 -11.94 6.83 1.29
C VAL A 178 -12.83 6.72 2.52
N LYS A 179 -14.12 7.03 2.38
CA LYS A 179 -15.13 6.82 3.41
C LYS A 179 -16.51 6.67 2.77
N ILE A 180 -17.28 5.74 3.31
CA ILE A 180 -18.69 5.52 2.99
C ILE A 180 -19.46 5.67 4.29
N ASP A 181 -20.42 6.61 4.33
CA ASP A 181 -21.30 6.81 5.48
C ASP A 181 -22.75 6.54 5.10
N ASP A 182 -23.19 5.38 5.46
CA ASP A 182 -24.58 4.93 5.37
C ASP A 182 -25.37 5.15 6.68
N ALA A 183 -24.70 5.51 7.77
CA ALA A 183 -25.28 5.65 9.09
C ALA A 183 -25.89 7.03 9.37
N THR A 184 -25.24 8.11 8.89
CA THR A 184 -25.67 9.50 9.13
C THR A 184 -26.80 9.90 8.18
N TYR A 185 -26.68 9.49 6.90
CA TYR A 185 -27.73 9.65 5.89
C TYR A 185 -28.39 8.28 5.67
N LYS A 186 -29.29 7.94 6.57
CA LYS A 186 -29.79 6.57 6.74
C LYS A 186 -30.55 6.06 5.51
N ARG A 187 -30.39 4.79 5.27
CA ARG A 187 -31.40 3.94 4.67
C ARG A 187 -32.75 4.31 5.28
N TYR A 188 -33.71 4.72 4.46
CA TYR A 188 -35.09 4.88 4.91
C TYR A 188 -35.69 3.51 5.19
N ASP A 189 -35.40 2.55 4.32
CA ASP A 189 -35.60 1.12 4.45
C ASP A 189 -34.41 0.37 3.76
N GLU A 190 -34.54 -0.91 3.50
CA GLU A 190 -33.49 -1.72 2.88
C GLU A 190 -33.13 -1.28 1.45
N ASN A 191 -33.98 -0.50 0.77
CA ASN A 191 -33.89 -0.20 -0.65
C ASN A 191 -33.68 1.31 -0.98
N PHE A 192 -33.97 2.21 -0.03
CA PHE A 192 -34.00 3.65 -0.30
C PHE A 192 -33.25 4.47 0.75
N GLY A 193 -32.67 5.57 0.32
CA GLY A 193 -31.98 6.49 1.20
C GLY A 193 -30.97 7.37 0.47
N VAL A 194 -30.06 7.94 1.23
CA VAL A 194 -28.93 8.72 0.74
C VAL A 194 -27.65 8.15 1.32
N ILE A 195 -26.64 7.98 0.50
CA ILE A 195 -25.27 7.67 0.94
C ILE A 195 -24.44 8.93 0.82
N GLN A 196 -23.68 9.22 1.86
CA GLN A 196 -22.61 10.20 1.78
C GLN A 196 -21.29 9.48 1.59
N LEU A 197 -20.58 9.84 0.52
CA LEU A 197 -19.27 9.36 0.19
C LEU A 197 -18.25 10.46 0.42
N VAL A 198 -17.04 10.09 0.85
CA VAL A 198 -15.90 10.98 0.81
C VAL A 198 -14.88 10.37 -0.15
N ALA A 199 -14.44 11.17 -1.11
CA ALA A 199 -13.49 10.77 -2.11
C ALA A 199 -12.29 11.72 -2.14
N VAL A 200 -11.10 11.18 -2.35
CA VAL A 200 -9.85 11.92 -2.55
C VAL A 200 -9.52 11.97 -4.04
N ALA A 201 -9.13 13.13 -4.53
CA ALA A 201 -8.63 13.22 -5.90
C ALA A 201 -7.32 12.44 -6.00
N VAL A 202 -7.24 11.56 -6.98
CA VAL A 202 -6.06 10.75 -7.27
C VAL A 202 -5.62 11.01 -8.71
N GLU A 203 -4.33 10.84 -8.96
CA GLU A 203 -3.81 10.75 -10.30
C GLU A 203 -3.95 9.29 -10.78
N ASP A 204 -3.75 9.04 -12.07
CA ASP A 204 -3.76 7.67 -12.61
C ASP A 204 -2.56 6.92 -12.03
N ASP A 205 -2.79 6.29 -10.89
CA ASP A 205 -1.80 5.54 -10.13
C ASP A 205 -2.17 4.04 -10.04
N THR A 206 -1.15 3.22 -9.85
CA THR A 206 -1.32 1.80 -9.61
C THR A 206 -0.44 1.38 -8.42
N ILE A 207 -1.04 0.65 -7.48
CA ILE A 207 -0.36 0.09 -6.32
C ILE A 207 -0.30 -1.43 -6.52
N MET A 208 0.93 -1.98 -6.52
CA MET A 208 1.17 -3.41 -6.65
C MET A 208 1.91 -3.93 -5.42
N ILE A 209 1.49 -5.05 -4.86
CA ILE A 209 2.16 -5.76 -3.78
C ILE A 209 2.29 -7.22 -4.21
N ASP A 210 3.50 -7.76 -4.18
CA ASP A 210 3.81 -9.12 -4.62
C ASP A 210 3.27 -9.46 -6.03
N GLY A 211 3.21 -8.45 -6.92
CA GLY A 211 2.71 -8.59 -8.29
C GLY A 211 1.19 -8.50 -8.45
N GLU A 212 0.45 -8.32 -7.38
CA GLU A 212 -1.01 -8.15 -7.41
C GLU A 212 -1.42 -6.68 -7.26
N LYS A 213 -2.40 -6.24 -8.06
CA LYS A 213 -2.96 -4.89 -7.96
C LYS A 213 -3.79 -4.77 -6.68
N VAL A 214 -3.50 -3.75 -5.86
CA VAL A 214 -4.16 -3.49 -4.59
C VAL A 214 -4.97 -2.21 -4.68
N LYS A 215 -6.21 -2.26 -4.21
CA LYS A 215 -7.05 -1.07 -4.02
C LYS A 215 -6.58 -0.32 -2.76
N GLY A 216 -6.21 0.94 -2.92
CA GLY A 216 -5.72 1.77 -1.82
C GLY A 216 -5.31 3.17 -2.29
N VAL A 217 -4.82 3.99 -1.40
CA VAL A 217 -4.34 5.35 -1.68
C VAL A 217 -2.93 5.52 -1.13
N MET A 218 -2.02 6.03 -1.95
CA MET A 218 -0.69 6.45 -1.55
C MET A 218 -0.67 7.97 -1.34
N MET A 219 -0.29 8.41 -0.14
CA MET A 219 -0.26 9.81 0.24
C MET A 219 1.12 10.23 0.73
N SER A 220 1.40 11.55 0.72
CA SER A 220 2.60 12.06 1.38
C SER A 220 2.52 11.83 2.88
N ALA A 221 3.56 11.22 3.45
CA ALA A 221 3.57 10.92 4.88
C ALA A 221 3.66 12.20 5.73
N ARG A 222 2.98 12.21 6.87
CA ARG A 222 2.99 13.30 7.86
C ARG A 222 4.20 13.21 8.79
N VAL A 223 5.39 13.05 8.23
CA VAL A 223 6.61 13.00 9.02
C VAL A 223 7.07 14.43 9.34
N LYS A 224 7.43 14.71 10.60
CA LYS A 224 7.86 16.05 11.04
C LYS A 224 9.17 16.52 10.37
N ASP A 225 9.94 15.61 9.80
CA ASP A 225 11.19 15.89 9.14
C ASP A 225 10.97 16.16 7.64
N LYS A 226 11.32 17.37 7.19
CA LYS A 226 11.10 17.79 5.79
C LYS A 226 11.88 16.98 4.76
N ILE A 227 13.04 16.43 5.12
CA ILE A 227 13.87 15.61 4.23
C ILE A 227 13.25 14.22 4.06
N LEU A 228 12.75 13.65 5.15
CA LEU A 228 12.08 12.35 5.13
C LEU A 228 10.71 12.40 4.46
N ASN A 229 10.02 13.55 4.49
CA ASN A 229 8.72 13.72 3.86
C ASN A 229 8.72 13.49 2.34
N SER A 230 9.84 13.76 1.65
CA SER A 230 9.95 13.53 0.20
C SER A 230 10.14 12.07 -0.18
N LEU A 231 10.64 11.26 0.77
CA LEU A 231 10.97 9.84 0.57
C LEU A 231 9.94 8.90 1.22
N SER A 232 9.03 9.42 2.01
CA SER A 232 8.06 8.63 2.73
C SER A 232 6.65 8.82 2.19
N LYS A 233 5.90 7.72 2.12
CA LYS A 233 4.49 7.68 1.78
C LYS A 233 3.71 6.92 2.84
N GLU A 234 2.49 7.35 3.08
CA GLU A 234 1.50 6.55 3.79
C GLU A 234 0.64 5.81 2.77
N ILE A 235 0.47 4.51 2.97
CA ILE A 235 -0.48 3.71 2.23
C ILE A 235 -1.69 3.44 3.10
N VAL A 236 -2.86 3.67 2.54
CA VAL A 236 -4.15 3.35 3.12
C VAL A 236 -4.85 2.34 2.23
N CYS A 237 -5.24 1.21 2.77
CA CYS A 237 -5.88 0.12 2.03
C CYS A 237 -6.80 -0.70 2.94
N ASN A 238 -7.54 -1.64 2.37
CA ASN A 238 -8.35 -2.57 3.14
C ASN A 238 -7.52 -3.35 4.17
N HIS A 239 -8.18 -3.84 5.22
CA HIS A 239 -7.52 -4.58 6.30
C HIS A 239 -6.73 -5.79 5.81
N ASP A 240 -5.62 -6.04 6.48
CA ASP A 240 -4.77 -7.24 6.32
C ASP A 240 -4.12 -7.42 4.92
N ILE A 241 -4.23 -6.43 4.04
CA ILE A 241 -3.60 -6.45 2.70
C ILE A 241 -2.10 -6.18 2.80
N VAL A 242 -1.72 -5.10 3.50
CA VAL A 242 -0.33 -4.65 3.63
C VAL A 242 0.25 -5.15 4.94
N LYS A 243 1.49 -5.63 4.90
CA LYS A 243 2.22 -6.08 6.10
C LYS A 243 3.55 -5.35 6.18
N ARG A 244 4.08 -5.24 7.40
CA ARG A 244 5.44 -4.76 7.59
C ARG A 244 6.42 -5.59 6.76
N GLY A 245 7.34 -4.93 6.07
CA GLY A 245 8.33 -5.57 5.21
C GLY A 245 7.86 -5.85 3.78
N ASP A 246 6.62 -5.56 3.43
CA ASP A 246 6.19 -5.71 2.04
C ASP A 246 6.81 -4.62 1.16
N TYR A 247 7.16 -4.99 -0.08
CA TYR A 247 7.49 -4.04 -1.12
C TYR A 247 6.22 -3.60 -1.85
N ILE A 248 6.09 -2.30 -2.02
CA ILE A 248 5.01 -1.68 -2.77
C ILE A 248 5.61 -1.09 -4.03
N ASN A 249 5.21 -1.58 -5.19
CA ASN A 249 5.51 -0.95 -6.47
C ASN A 249 4.38 0.02 -6.78
N TYR A 250 4.72 1.29 -6.80
CA TYR A 250 3.81 2.39 -7.04
C TYR A 250 4.12 3.03 -8.38
N THR A 251 3.16 2.99 -9.29
CA THR A 251 3.27 3.58 -10.62
C THR A 251 2.41 4.83 -10.68
N LEU A 252 2.99 5.94 -11.09
CA LEU A 252 2.32 7.21 -11.31
C LEU A 252 2.67 7.71 -12.72
N GLY A 253 1.74 7.60 -13.65
CA GLY A 253 2.01 7.80 -15.07
C GLY A 253 3.11 6.86 -15.57
N ASP A 254 4.19 7.42 -16.11
CA ASP A 254 5.33 6.65 -16.63
C ASP A 254 6.43 6.34 -15.57
N LYS A 255 6.20 6.74 -14.32
CA LYS A 255 7.18 6.56 -13.23
C LYS A 255 6.77 5.41 -12.33
N GLU A 256 7.67 4.47 -12.18
CA GLU A 256 7.56 3.37 -11.23
C GLU A 256 8.54 3.60 -10.07
N GLU A 257 8.05 3.52 -8.85
CA GLU A 257 8.83 3.67 -7.63
C GLU A 257 8.53 2.48 -6.70
N THR A 258 9.56 1.95 -6.05
CA THR A 258 9.40 0.89 -5.05
C THR A 258 9.52 1.48 -3.66
N TYR A 259 8.58 1.11 -2.78
CA TYR A 259 8.55 1.49 -1.37
C TYR A 259 8.63 0.25 -0.49
N LEU A 260 9.24 0.38 0.68
CA LEU A 260 9.30 -0.66 1.71
C LEU A 260 8.46 -0.23 2.92
N VAL A 261 7.52 -1.07 3.33
CA VAL A 261 6.68 -0.83 4.52
C VAL A 261 7.50 -1.08 5.78
N ILE A 262 7.68 -0.05 6.61
CA ILE A 262 8.59 -0.10 7.77
C ILE A 262 7.90 -0.28 9.11
N ASN A 263 6.62 0.11 9.25
CA ASN A 263 5.87 -0.07 10.48
C ASN A 263 4.86 -1.23 10.36
N ARG A 264 4.36 -1.70 11.49
CA ARG A 264 3.15 -2.51 11.50
C ARG A 264 1.98 -1.65 11.08
N PRO A 265 1.06 -2.16 10.25
CA PRO A 265 -0.16 -1.44 9.90
C PRO A 265 -0.91 -1.00 11.15
N THR A 266 -1.33 0.24 11.16
CA THR A 266 -2.21 0.79 12.21
C THR A 266 -3.64 0.59 11.76
N ARG A 267 -4.40 -0.21 12.52
CA ARG A 267 -5.79 -0.50 12.20
C ARG A 267 -6.66 0.69 12.54
N MET A 268 -7.40 1.17 11.58
CA MET A 268 -8.37 2.25 11.67
C MET A 268 -9.77 1.69 11.43
N ASP A 269 -10.79 2.53 11.53
CA ASP A 269 -12.16 2.13 11.20
C ASP A 269 -12.30 1.98 9.67
N GLY A 270 -12.44 0.73 9.20
CA GLY A 270 -12.61 0.38 7.79
C GLY A 270 -11.34 0.21 6.96
N TYR A 271 -10.14 0.55 7.46
CA TYR A 271 -8.89 0.45 6.70
C TYR A 271 -7.64 0.30 7.58
N ASP A 272 -6.54 -0.07 6.97
CA ASP A 272 -5.21 -0.07 7.58
C ASP A 272 -4.36 1.08 7.03
N LEU A 273 -3.58 1.72 7.92
CA LEU A 273 -2.62 2.76 7.60
C LEU A 273 -1.20 2.25 7.83
N SER A 274 -0.35 2.34 6.82
CA SER A 274 1.05 1.94 6.90
C SER A 274 1.98 3.03 6.40
N LEU A 275 3.14 3.18 7.06
CA LEU A 275 4.19 4.07 6.62
C LEU A 275 5.20 3.28 5.78
N SER A 276 5.56 3.81 4.63
CA SER A 276 6.54 3.23 3.72
C SER A 276 7.59 4.25 3.30
N TYR A 277 8.80 3.76 3.01
CA TYR A 277 9.91 4.58 2.53
C TYR A 277 10.34 4.13 1.14
N ARG A 278 10.65 5.10 0.28
CA ARG A 278 11.09 4.85 -1.08
C ARG A 278 12.45 4.15 -1.08
N CYS A 279 12.54 3.07 -1.82
CA CYS A 279 13.78 2.37 -2.11
C CYS A 279 14.44 3.03 -3.32
N GLU A 280 15.37 3.96 -3.07
CA GLU A 280 16.04 4.68 -4.17
C GLU A 280 17.14 3.85 -4.84
N ARG A 281 17.60 2.80 -4.17
CA ARG A 281 18.71 1.96 -4.61
C ARG A 281 18.39 0.48 -4.39
N SER A 282 19.26 -0.34 -4.98
CA SER A 282 19.17 -1.80 -4.84
C SER A 282 20.57 -2.40 -4.94
N PHE A 283 20.72 -3.63 -4.46
CA PHE A 283 21.87 -4.48 -4.73
C PHE A 283 21.39 -5.83 -5.24
N ASN A 284 22.30 -6.60 -5.85
CA ASN A 284 21.98 -7.90 -6.40
C ASN A 284 22.48 -9.00 -5.47
N LEU A 285 21.67 -10.05 -5.35
CA LEU A 285 22.07 -11.32 -4.74
C LEU A 285 21.74 -12.45 -5.71
N ARG A 286 22.49 -13.56 -5.60
CA ARG A 286 22.18 -14.78 -6.34
C ARG A 286 21.32 -15.70 -5.46
N ASN A 287 20.24 -16.26 -6.04
CA ASN A 287 19.44 -17.27 -5.39
C ASN A 287 20.12 -18.67 -5.50
N GLU A 288 19.49 -19.69 -4.91
CA GLU A 288 19.99 -21.06 -4.95
C GLU A 288 20.02 -21.66 -6.38
N ASP A 289 19.15 -21.17 -7.26
CA ASP A 289 19.08 -21.58 -8.67
C ASP A 289 20.12 -20.87 -9.54
N GLY A 290 20.86 -19.92 -8.98
CA GLY A 290 21.86 -19.12 -9.68
C GLY A 290 21.32 -17.84 -10.34
N ASP A 291 20.03 -17.54 -10.21
CA ASP A 291 19.44 -16.34 -10.78
C ASP A 291 19.82 -15.10 -9.98
N ILE A 292 19.99 -14.01 -10.69
CA ILE A 292 20.30 -12.71 -10.09
C ILE A 292 18.98 -12.04 -9.67
N VAL A 293 18.85 -11.82 -8.38
CA VAL A 293 17.67 -11.15 -7.78
C VAL A 293 18.07 -9.77 -7.29
N LYS A 294 17.37 -8.76 -7.77
CA LYS A 294 17.56 -7.38 -7.35
C LYS A 294 16.81 -7.12 -6.05
N ILE A 295 17.51 -6.66 -5.03
CA ILE A 295 16.98 -6.37 -3.68
C ILE A 295 16.90 -4.86 -3.52
N PRO A 296 15.71 -4.27 -3.59
CA PRO A 296 15.51 -2.87 -3.25
C PRO A 296 15.73 -2.64 -1.75
N PHE A 297 16.24 -1.47 -1.38
CA PHE A 297 16.42 -1.12 0.02
C PHE A 297 16.15 0.36 0.30
N TYR A 298 15.69 0.61 1.49
CA TYR A 298 15.74 1.94 2.08
C TYR A 298 17.04 2.09 2.89
N TYR A 299 17.70 3.23 2.83
CA TYR A 299 18.88 3.47 3.63
C TYR A 299 18.73 4.67 4.55
N GLU A 300 19.26 4.55 5.76
CA GLU A 300 19.45 5.67 6.69
C GLU A 300 20.92 6.07 6.73
N ASN A 301 21.18 7.37 6.57
CA ASN A 301 22.49 7.92 6.84
C ASN A 301 22.58 8.29 8.33
N ASN A 302 23.40 7.57 9.09
CA ASN A 302 23.58 7.83 10.52
C ASN A 302 24.13 9.23 10.81
N ALA A 303 24.80 9.88 9.85
CA ALA A 303 25.29 11.25 9.99
C ALA A 303 24.17 12.28 10.16
N LEU A 304 22.95 12.00 9.69
CA LEU A 304 21.78 12.88 9.88
C LEU A 304 21.13 12.71 11.27
N ARG A 305 21.50 11.68 12.03
CA ARG A 305 21.00 11.45 13.40
C ARG A 305 21.85 12.14 14.48
N ILE A 306 23.02 12.67 14.17
CA ILE A 306 23.97 13.19 15.16
C ILE A 306 23.42 14.39 15.94
N ASP A 307 22.49 15.15 15.40
CA ASP A 307 21.90 16.32 16.05
C ASP A 307 20.83 16.00 17.14
N ARG A 308 20.52 14.72 17.39
CA ARG A 308 19.51 14.31 18.40
C ARG A 308 20.08 13.55 19.59
N VAL A 309 21.40 13.46 19.72
CA VAL A 309 22.01 12.73 20.83
C VAL A 309 22.20 13.65 22.03
N THR A 310 21.14 13.83 22.78
CA THR A 310 21.23 14.21 24.18
C THR A 310 20.48 13.12 24.98
N ASP A 311 21.07 11.93 25.11
CA ASP A 311 20.93 11.12 26.32
C ASP A 311 21.70 9.78 26.25
N THR A 312 22.15 9.38 27.35
CA THR A 312 23.28 8.67 27.84
C THR A 312 23.19 7.13 27.88
N ASN A 313 22.45 6.48 27.00
CA ASN A 313 22.45 5.01 26.94
C ASN A 313 22.44 4.53 25.48
N HIS A 314 23.58 4.56 24.85
CA HIS A 314 23.73 4.11 23.46
C HIS A 314 24.39 2.74 23.42
N TYR A 315 23.65 1.74 22.92
CA TYR A 315 24.29 0.67 22.20
C TYR A 315 24.90 1.34 20.97
N LYS A 316 26.21 1.56 20.97
CA LYS A 316 26.94 1.93 19.77
C LYS A 316 26.83 0.72 18.83
N LEU A 317 25.97 0.83 17.82
CA LEU A 317 26.21 0.08 16.59
C LEU A 317 27.64 0.44 16.14
N PRO A 318 28.41 -0.51 15.58
CA PRO A 318 29.72 -0.19 15.04
C PRO A 318 29.60 1.06 14.18
N ASP A 319 30.63 1.89 14.13
CA ASP A 319 30.68 3.17 13.42
C ASP A 319 30.49 3.02 11.89
N SER A 320 29.50 2.24 11.48
CA SER A 320 29.10 2.02 10.09
C SER A 320 28.46 3.27 9.55
N ALA A 321 28.98 3.74 8.41
CA ALA A 321 28.47 4.95 7.77
C ALA A 321 27.03 4.83 7.30
N TYR A 322 26.55 3.61 6.99
CA TYR A 322 25.25 3.38 6.38
C TYR A 322 24.51 2.18 7.00
N GLN A 323 23.21 2.32 7.13
CA GLN A 323 22.29 1.23 7.48
C GLN A 323 21.30 1.02 6.34
N LEU A 324 21.21 -0.20 5.85
CA LEU A 324 20.23 -0.63 4.86
C LEU A 324 19.07 -1.33 5.58
N VAL A 325 17.85 -1.06 5.14
CA VAL A 325 16.66 -1.79 5.59
C VAL A 325 16.06 -2.51 4.40
N VAL A 326 15.92 -3.83 4.52
CA VAL A 326 15.38 -4.72 3.48
C VAL A 326 14.27 -5.60 4.04
N GLN A 327 13.45 -6.14 3.16
CA GLN A 327 12.51 -7.22 3.52
C GLN A 327 13.27 -8.47 3.99
N THR A 328 12.81 -9.09 5.05
CA THR A 328 13.30 -10.40 5.48
C THR A 328 12.67 -11.50 4.62
N ASN A 329 13.46 -12.10 3.75
CA ASN A 329 13.10 -13.25 2.93
C ASN A 329 14.24 -14.30 2.94
N PRO A 330 14.08 -15.48 2.35
CA PRO A 330 15.15 -16.50 2.34
C PRO A 330 16.47 -15.98 1.81
N LEU A 331 16.44 -15.13 0.76
CA LEU A 331 17.64 -14.60 0.14
C LEU A 331 18.33 -13.53 1.00
N THR A 332 17.59 -12.59 1.60
CA THR A 332 18.16 -11.57 2.50
C THR A 332 18.64 -12.14 3.82
N LYS A 333 18.14 -13.31 4.25
CA LYS A 333 18.67 -14.07 5.39
C LYS A 333 20.08 -14.63 5.15
N THR A 334 20.54 -14.70 3.89
CA THR A 334 21.93 -15.06 3.59
C THR A 334 22.92 -13.95 3.86
N LEU A 335 22.44 -12.71 4.11
CA LEU A 335 23.30 -11.62 4.52
C LEU A 335 23.86 -11.92 5.91
N ARG A 336 25.18 -11.82 6.03
CA ARG A 336 25.92 -12.04 7.28
C ARG A 336 27.14 -11.10 7.32
N LYS A 337 27.75 -10.98 8.46
CA LYS A 337 29.00 -10.24 8.62
C LYS A 337 30.02 -10.70 7.58
N ASP A 338 30.80 -9.76 7.07
CA ASP A 338 31.84 -9.95 6.06
C ASP A 338 31.35 -10.29 4.64
N LYS A 339 30.03 -10.48 4.44
CA LYS A 339 29.47 -10.57 3.08
C LYS A 339 29.63 -9.23 2.36
N ARG A 340 30.06 -9.31 1.11
CA ARG A 340 30.25 -8.13 0.26
C ARG A 340 29.06 -7.92 -0.66
N ILE A 341 28.71 -6.68 -0.92
CA ILE A 341 27.63 -6.30 -1.84
C ILE A 341 28.09 -5.12 -2.72
N ILE A 342 27.56 -5.04 -3.93
CA ILE A 342 27.82 -3.93 -4.86
C ILE A 342 26.58 -3.03 -4.89
N ILE A 343 26.82 -1.73 -4.70
CA ILE A 343 25.79 -0.69 -4.80
C ILE A 343 26.40 0.47 -5.62
N ASP A 344 25.78 0.81 -6.74
CA ASP A 344 26.18 1.92 -7.61
C ASP A 344 27.70 1.94 -7.90
N ASP A 345 28.23 0.83 -8.39
CA ASP A 345 29.65 0.64 -8.73
C ASP A 345 30.63 0.73 -7.55
N ASN A 346 30.14 0.76 -6.32
CA ASN A 346 30.97 0.70 -5.12
C ASN A 346 30.72 -0.62 -4.39
N VAL A 347 31.78 -1.11 -3.76
CA VAL A 347 31.72 -2.35 -2.98
C VAL A 347 31.65 -2.01 -1.50
N TYR A 348 30.73 -2.67 -0.82
CA TYR A 348 30.51 -2.53 0.61
C TYR A 348 30.66 -3.88 1.29
N VAL A 349 31.15 -3.87 2.51
CA VAL A 349 31.19 -5.04 3.39
C VAL A 349 30.12 -4.92 4.47
N VAL A 350 29.44 -6.02 4.73
CA VAL A 350 28.44 -6.12 5.80
C VAL A 350 29.15 -6.26 7.14
N ASN A 351 28.96 -5.32 8.05
CA ASN A 351 29.54 -5.34 9.41
C ASN A 351 28.63 -5.99 10.44
N GLY A 352 27.34 -5.95 10.22
CA GLY A 352 26.35 -6.51 11.13
C GLY A 352 24.99 -6.64 10.46
N VAL A 353 24.23 -7.59 10.96
CA VAL A 353 22.86 -7.86 10.49
C VAL A 353 21.97 -8.00 11.72
N ASP A 354 20.87 -7.25 11.77
CA ASP A 354 19.81 -7.39 12.78
C ASP A 354 18.55 -7.97 12.12
N PRO A 355 18.29 -9.26 12.27
CA PRO A 355 17.10 -9.92 11.75
C PRO A 355 15.90 -9.90 12.73
N LEU A 356 16.04 -9.28 13.89
CA LEU A 356 15.06 -9.37 14.98
C LEU A 356 13.82 -8.50 14.75
N GLN A 357 13.86 -7.65 13.74
CA GLN A 357 12.70 -6.86 13.36
C GLN A 357 11.74 -7.71 12.51
N ASP A 358 10.49 -7.80 12.96
CA ASP A 358 9.44 -8.53 12.27
C ASP A 358 9.39 -8.20 10.77
N ARG A 359 9.73 -9.18 9.90
CA ARG A 359 9.78 -9.09 8.43
C ARG A 359 10.75 -8.06 7.83
N LEU A 360 11.55 -7.39 8.65
CA LEU A 360 12.61 -6.48 8.21
C LEU A 360 13.97 -6.94 8.71
N THR A 361 14.98 -6.78 7.88
CA THR A 361 16.37 -6.99 8.22
C THR A 361 17.12 -5.66 8.09
N VAL A 362 17.81 -5.25 9.15
CA VAL A 362 18.69 -4.08 9.14
C VAL A 362 20.13 -4.54 8.95
N VAL A 363 20.80 -3.99 7.96
CA VAL A 363 22.15 -4.36 7.56
C VAL A 363 23.05 -3.14 7.68
N SER A 364 24.09 -3.22 8.51
CA SER A 364 25.14 -2.20 8.62
C SER A 364 26.24 -2.49 7.60
N ILE A 365 26.63 -1.49 6.82
CA ILE A 365 27.65 -1.63 5.77
C ILE A 365 28.69 -0.53 5.82
N ASP A 366 29.92 -0.86 5.42
CA ASP A 366 30.99 0.09 5.20
C ASP A 366 31.57 -0.05 3.79
N LEU A 367 32.06 1.07 3.26
CA LEU A 367 32.74 1.08 1.98
C LEU A 367 34.06 0.28 2.08
N THR A 368 34.29 -0.58 1.11
CA THR A 368 35.51 -1.37 1.04
C THR A 368 36.15 -1.29 -0.34
N GLN A 369 37.40 -1.77 -0.44
CA GLN A 369 38.11 -1.78 -1.73
C GLN A 369 37.52 -2.83 -2.69
N LYS A 370 37.60 -2.54 -3.99
CA LYS A 370 37.19 -3.45 -5.06
C LYS A 370 38.20 -4.60 -5.16
N LEU A 371 37.70 -5.81 -5.34
CA LEU A 371 38.47 -7.02 -5.59
C LEU A 371 38.29 -7.48 -7.04
N PRO A 372 39.29 -8.21 -7.60
CA PRO A 372 39.14 -8.79 -8.95
C PRO A 372 37.95 -9.76 -9.11
N THR A 373 37.49 -10.33 -8.00
CA THR A 373 36.34 -11.26 -7.95
C THR A 373 34.99 -10.54 -7.91
N ASP A 374 34.98 -9.21 -7.78
CA ASP A 374 33.74 -8.45 -7.79
C ASP A 374 33.29 -8.26 -9.25
N ASN A 375 32.15 -8.84 -9.59
CA ASN A 375 31.57 -8.75 -10.93
C ASN A 375 30.60 -7.56 -11.02
N PHE A 376 31.05 -6.49 -11.64
CA PHE A 376 30.25 -5.26 -11.80
C PHE A 376 29.21 -5.36 -12.92
N GLU A 377 29.33 -6.33 -13.84
CA GLU A 377 28.33 -6.56 -14.88
C GLU A 377 27.08 -7.22 -14.29
N THR A 378 27.27 -8.19 -13.41
CA THR A 378 26.18 -8.83 -12.68
C THR A 378 25.76 -8.05 -11.42
N GLY A 379 26.60 -7.14 -10.95
CA GLY A 379 26.40 -6.40 -9.71
C GLY A 379 26.56 -7.27 -8.45
N ILE A 380 27.33 -8.37 -8.53
CA ILE A 380 27.54 -9.32 -7.43
C ILE A 380 29.00 -9.31 -7.00
N ALA A 381 29.23 -9.02 -5.73
CA ALA A 381 30.55 -9.08 -5.14
C ALA A 381 30.94 -10.53 -4.83
N ASN A 382 32.22 -10.88 -5.06
CA ASN A 382 32.73 -12.24 -4.96
C ASN A 382 31.89 -13.26 -5.75
N ASP A 383 31.54 -12.90 -6.99
CA ASP A 383 30.75 -13.78 -7.86
C ASP A 383 31.62 -14.94 -8.36
N THR A 384 31.58 -16.02 -7.61
CA THR A 384 32.28 -17.27 -7.98
C THR A 384 31.45 -18.13 -8.95
N PHE A 385 30.22 -17.78 -9.22
CA PHE A 385 29.29 -18.58 -10.04
C PHE A 385 29.68 -18.56 -11.52
N ASP A 386 30.11 -17.43 -12.06
CA ASP A 386 30.52 -17.33 -13.47
C ASP A 386 31.89 -18.01 -13.74
N ASN A 387 32.73 -18.16 -12.73
CA ASN A 387 33.98 -18.91 -12.86
C ASN A 387 33.75 -20.44 -12.90
N LEU A 388 32.60 -20.91 -12.43
CA LEU A 388 32.21 -22.31 -12.53
C LEU A 388 31.57 -22.66 -13.89
N SER A 389 31.04 -21.67 -14.63
CA SER A 389 30.34 -21.90 -15.90
C SER A 389 31.27 -21.98 -17.12
N HIS A 390 32.56 -21.62 -17.01
CA HIS A 390 33.52 -21.68 -18.12
C HIS A 390 34.49 -22.86 -18.07
N VAL A 391 34.39 -23.70 -17.08
CA VAL A 391 35.01 -25.01 -17.15
C VAL A 391 33.89 -25.99 -17.48
N GLU A 392 33.76 -26.40 -18.75
CA GLU A 392 33.07 -27.61 -19.10
C GLU A 392 33.76 -28.77 -18.36
N GLN A 393 33.47 -28.89 -17.07
CA GLN A 393 33.74 -30.13 -16.34
C GLN A 393 32.60 -31.09 -16.62
N ASN A 394 32.75 -31.90 -17.63
CA ASN A 394 32.13 -33.21 -17.71
C ASN A 394 32.66 -34.09 -16.55
N SER A 395 32.59 -33.60 -15.32
CA SER A 395 33.14 -34.32 -14.17
C SER A 395 32.05 -34.57 -13.15
N THR A 396 31.80 -35.86 -12.95
CA THR A 396 30.90 -36.44 -11.95
C THR A 396 31.33 -36.17 -10.50
N TYR A 397 32.41 -35.46 -10.24
CA TYR A 397 32.98 -35.25 -8.91
C TYR A 397 33.32 -33.79 -8.64
N LYS A 398 33.22 -33.36 -7.36
CA LYS A 398 33.60 -32.04 -6.88
C LYS A 398 34.40 -32.10 -5.58
N ILE A 399 35.31 -31.13 -5.38
CA ILE A 399 35.98 -30.96 -4.09
C ILE A 399 35.00 -30.28 -3.13
N VAL A 400 34.77 -30.89 -1.97
CA VAL A 400 33.87 -30.41 -0.93
C VAL A 400 34.65 -30.12 0.33
N GLU A 401 34.48 -28.92 0.87
CA GLU A 401 35.03 -28.51 2.15
C GLU A 401 34.09 -28.90 3.28
N LYS A 402 34.65 -29.39 4.38
CA LYS A 402 33.84 -29.85 5.53
C LYS A 402 32.99 -28.78 6.19
N TYR A 403 33.44 -27.52 6.18
CA TYR A 403 32.77 -26.39 6.83
C TYR A 403 32.24 -25.34 5.87
N ASP A 404 32.40 -25.54 4.56
CA ASP A 404 31.86 -24.68 3.47
C ASP A 404 32.14 -23.17 3.66
N THR A 405 33.37 -22.86 4.06
CA THR A 405 33.80 -21.45 4.29
C THR A 405 34.35 -20.77 3.04
N GLY A 406 34.88 -21.56 2.08
CA GLY A 406 35.57 -21.06 0.88
C GLY A 406 36.88 -20.31 1.20
N ASN A 407 37.31 -20.32 2.46
CA ASN A 407 38.50 -19.63 2.95
C ASN A 407 39.25 -20.51 3.94
N LEU A 408 40.57 -20.35 3.97
CA LEU A 408 41.44 -20.98 4.98
C LEU A 408 41.88 -19.87 5.96
N TYR A 409 41.42 -19.94 7.20
CA TYR A 409 41.77 -18.97 8.24
C TYR A 409 43.08 -19.35 8.92
N ILE A 410 43.77 -18.34 9.42
CA ILE A 410 45.06 -18.52 10.10
C ILE A 410 44.87 -19.38 11.37
N ASN A 411 45.75 -20.37 11.53
CA ASN A 411 45.74 -21.37 12.61
C ASN A 411 44.49 -22.28 12.63
N GLU A 412 43.70 -22.29 11.58
CA GLU A 412 42.61 -23.28 11.40
C GLU A 412 43.04 -24.38 10.49
N VAL A 413 42.43 -25.54 10.73
CA VAL A 413 42.67 -26.76 9.97
C VAL A 413 41.36 -27.15 9.25
N ASN A 414 41.36 -27.10 7.91
CA ASN A 414 40.21 -27.46 7.10
C ASN A 414 40.43 -28.78 6.35
N GLU A 415 39.38 -29.58 6.30
CA GLU A 415 39.37 -30.88 5.65
C GLU A 415 38.59 -30.85 4.35
N TYR A 416 39.16 -31.39 3.28
CA TYR A 416 38.59 -31.43 1.93
C TYR A 416 38.49 -32.86 1.44
N SER A 417 37.42 -33.18 0.71
CA SER A 417 37.17 -34.48 0.11
C SER A 417 36.71 -34.32 -1.33
N LEU A 418 37.02 -35.26 -2.20
CA LEU A 418 36.48 -35.36 -3.54
C LEU A 418 35.19 -36.18 -3.47
N VAL A 419 34.06 -35.64 -3.86
CA VAL A 419 32.74 -36.26 -3.65
C VAL A 419 31.99 -36.35 -4.98
N GLY A 420 31.37 -37.50 -5.24
CA GLY A 420 30.50 -37.74 -6.38
C GLY A 420 29.12 -37.05 -6.22
N GLU A 421 28.33 -37.01 -7.28
CA GLU A 421 26.96 -36.47 -7.27
C GLU A 421 26.03 -37.23 -6.28
N ASP A 422 26.32 -38.49 -6.04
CA ASP A 422 25.59 -39.33 -5.08
C ASP A 422 26.03 -39.15 -3.63
N GLY A 423 26.97 -38.25 -3.36
CA GLY A 423 27.54 -38.01 -2.03
C GLY A 423 28.65 -38.99 -1.63
N THR A 424 29.07 -39.90 -2.51
CA THR A 424 30.13 -40.86 -2.22
C THR A 424 31.52 -40.21 -2.22
N VAL A 425 32.31 -40.39 -1.17
CA VAL A 425 33.69 -39.92 -1.10
C VAL A 425 34.60 -40.81 -1.95
N ILE A 426 35.38 -40.20 -2.83
CA ILE A 426 36.29 -40.89 -3.72
C ILE A 426 37.58 -41.25 -2.98
N SER A 427 38.04 -42.50 -3.12
CA SER A 427 39.29 -42.98 -2.56
C SER A 427 40.42 -42.94 -3.62
N ASN A 428 41.67 -42.97 -3.16
CA ASN A 428 42.88 -42.94 -3.98
C ASN A 428 43.07 -41.61 -4.76
N VAL A 429 42.69 -40.50 -4.14
CA VAL A 429 42.88 -39.16 -4.67
C VAL A 429 44.28 -38.68 -4.31
N THR A 430 44.99 -38.16 -5.29
CA THR A 430 46.28 -37.45 -5.07
C THR A 430 45.98 -35.94 -4.99
N TRP A 431 46.37 -35.34 -3.89
CA TRP A 431 46.15 -33.92 -3.64
C TRP A 431 47.42 -33.15 -3.83
N THR A 432 47.31 -31.96 -4.39
CA THR A 432 48.42 -30.99 -4.49
C THR A 432 47.93 -29.57 -4.24
N VAL A 433 48.80 -28.71 -3.79
CA VAL A 433 48.57 -27.26 -3.56
C VAL A 433 49.61 -26.45 -4.32
N ASP A 434 49.20 -25.41 -4.99
CA ASP A 434 50.10 -24.58 -5.83
C ASP A 434 51.01 -23.67 -5.02
N LYS A 435 50.83 -23.56 -3.71
CA LYS A 435 51.62 -22.68 -2.81
C LYS A 435 52.38 -23.48 -1.74
N ALA A 436 53.69 -23.33 -1.71
CA ALA A 436 54.53 -24.01 -0.77
C ALA A 436 54.44 -23.56 0.70
N TRP A 437 53.74 -22.43 0.94
CA TRP A 437 53.52 -21.91 2.29
C TRP A 437 52.22 -22.38 2.93
N ILE A 438 51.43 -23.21 2.22
CA ILE A 438 50.29 -23.96 2.79
C ILE A 438 50.84 -25.31 3.30
N ASN A 439 50.58 -25.58 4.56
CA ASN A 439 50.83 -26.90 5.12
C ASN A 439 49.69 -27.80 4.75
N PHE A 440 49.98 -28.94 4.15
CA PHE A 440 48.93 -29.92 3.84
C PHE A 440 49.35 -31.34 4.17
N THR A 441 48.34 -32.13 4.52
CA THR A 441 48.50 -33.60 4.70
C THR A 441 47.40 -34.32 3.95
N GLN A 442 47.68 -35.52 3.44
CA GLN A 442 46.70 -36.31 2.70
C GLN A 442 46.76 -37.79 3.11
N ASP A 443 45.60 -38.45 3.04
CA ASP A 443 45.48 -39.93 3.31
C ASP A 443 44.91 -40.70 2.13
N GLY A 444 44.77 -40.07 0.97
CA GLY A 444 44.20 -40.69 -0.24
C GLY A 444 42.68 -40.62 -0.35
N THR A 445 41.95 -40.22 0.70
CA THR A 445 40.52 -39.94 0.69
C THR A 445 40.25 -38.50 0.99
N LYS A 446 41.10 -37.87 1.79
CA LYS A 446 40.95 -36.52 2.29
C LYS A 446 42.27 -35.76 2.21
N CYS A 447 42.13 -34.44 2.11
CA CYS A 447 43.20 -33.50 2.25
C CYS A 447 42.90 -32.57 3.42
N THR A 448 43.88 -32.32 4.24
CA THR A 448 43.79 -31.36 5.35
C THR A 448 44.74 -30.22 5.09
N LEU A 449 44.23 -29.00 5.09
CA LEU A 449 45.01 -27.77 4.90
C LEU A 449 45.10 -26.98 6.20
N GLU A 450 46.29 -26.42 6.44
CA GLU A 450 46.57 -25.53 7.54
C GLU A 450 47.36 -24.32 7.03
N PHE A 451 46.98 -23.12 7.51
CA PHE A 451 47.67 -21.86 7.20
C PHE A 451 48.04 -21.13 8.50
N ASN A 452 49.30 -20.85 8.70
CA ASN A 452 49.80 -20.25 9.95
C ASN A 452 50.78 -19.06 9.74
N ASN A 453 50.93 -18.55 8.52
CA ASN A 453 51.83 -17.45 8.23
C ASN A 453 51.05 -16.17 7.84
N VAL A 454 51.09 -15.15 8.69
CA VAL A 454 50.39 -13.85 8.54
C VAL A 454 50.80 -13.11 7.27
N GLU A 455 52.02 -13.28 6.77
CA GLU A 455 52.54 -12.57 5.58
C GLU A 455 51.75 -12.90 4.31
N TYR A 456 51.08 -14.07 4.24
CA TYR A 456 50.32 -14.52 3.08
C TYR A 456 48.79 -14.44 3.31
N THR A 457 48.35 -13.54 4.17
CA THR A 457 46.94 -13.29 4.38
C THR A 457 46.33 -12.59 3.16
N ASN A 458 45.12 -13.01 2.77
CA ASN A 458 44.39 -12.58 1.56
C ASN A 458 45.05 -13.01 0.23
N GLU A 459 45.92 -13.99 0.26
CA GLU A 459 46.49 -14.60 -0.94
C GLU A 459 45.59 -15.72 -1.47
N LYS A 460 45.54 -15.83 -2.80
CA LYS A 460 44.84 -16.89 -3.50
C LYS A 460 45.76 -18.11 -3.66
N PHE A 461 45.21 -19.30 -3.48
CA PHE A 461 45.87 -20.55 -3.80
C PHE A 461 44.87 -21.55 -4.39
N VAL A 462 45.40 -22.59 -5.03
CA VAL A 462 44.59 -23.59 -5.70
C VAL A 462 44.88 -24.96 -5.07
N LEU A 463 43.81 -25.64 -4.61
CA LEU A 463 43.82 -27.03 -4.21
C LEU A 463 43.45 -27.89 -5.42
N ILE A 464 44.27 -28.88 -5.73
CA ILE A 464 44.09 -29.79 -6.86
C ILE A 464 43.90 -31.20 -6.34
N ALA A 465 42.86 -31.89 -6.79
CA ALA A 465 42.59 -33.31 -6.54
C ALA A 465 42.68 -34.05 -7.86
N ASN A 466 43.46 -35.17 -7.89
CA ASN A 466 43.61 -36.02 -9.06
C ASN A 466 43.16 -37.45 -8.71
N ASP A 467 42.15 -37.97 -9.39
CA ASP A 467 41.61 -39.31 -9.20
C ASP A 467 42.34 -40.40 -10.04
N GLY A 468 43.43 -40.02 -10.69
CA GLY A 468 44.19 -40.89 -11.59
C GLY A 468 43.75 -40.78 -13.05
N THR A 469 42.64 -40.12 -13.34
CA THR A 469 42.10 -39.94 -14.68
C THR A 469 41.87 -38.46 -14.99
N ASN A 470 41.33 -37.73 -14.02
CA ASN A 470 40.98 -36.31 -14.14
C ASN A 470 41.55 -35.49 -13.00
N GLU A 471 41.73 -34.17 -13.28
CA GLU A 471 42.12 -33.19 -12.27
C GLU A 471 40.93 -32.29 -11.95
N TYR A 472 40.69 -32.10 -10.65
CA TYR A 472 39.66 -31.24 -10.08
C TYR A 472 40.34 -30.13 -9.30
N THR A 473 39.90 -28.90 -9.47
CA THR A 473 40.52 -27.72 -8.83
C THR A 473 39.55 -26.98 -7.96
N LEU A 474 40.02 -26.49 -6.79
CA LEU A 474 39.28 -25.62 -5.91
C LEU A 474 40.16 -24.40 -5.60
N GLU A 475 39.66 -23.22 -5.91
CA GLU A 475 40.32 -21.96 -5.55
C GLU A 475 39.93 -21.53 -4.15
N LEU A 476 40.90 -21.23 -3.33
CA LEU A 476 40.76 -20.85 -1.93
C LEU A 476 41.54 -19.57 -1.62
N TYR A 477 41.13 -18.89 -0.58
CA TYR A 477 41.82 -17.69 -0.09
C TYR A 477 42.20 -17.87 1.36
N THR A 478 43.38 -17.34 1.71
CA THR A 478 43.82 -17.24 3.11
C THR A 478 43.21 -16.01 3.76
N ARG A 479 42.80 -16.13 5.02
CA ARG A 479 42.20 -15.04 5.78
C ARG A 479 42.80 -14.94 7.18
N TYR A 480 42.78 -13.71 7.70
CA TYR A 480 43.00 -13.43 9.12
C TYR A 480 41.64 -13.38 9.82
N GLU A 481 41.54 -13.95 11.03
CA GLU A 481 40.31 -13.81 11.83
C GLU A 481 39.99 -12.38 12.22
#